data_1a41bec7191625bec4e43c59d01d0d90
#
_entry.id   1a41bec7191625bec4e43c59d01d0d90
#
_cell.length_a   1.000
_cell.length_b   1.000
_cell.length_c   1.000
_cell.angle_alpha   90.00
_cell.angle_beta   90.00
_cell.angle_gamma   90.00
#
_symmetry.space_group_name_H-M   'P 1'
#
loop_
_entity.id
_entity.type
_entity.pdbx_description
1 polymer ?
#
loop_
_entity_poly.entity_id
_entity_poly.type
_entity_poly.pdbx_seq_one_letter_code
_entity_poly.pdbx_strand_id
1 'polypeptide(L)'
;MTNERLCIFLVFSNLIASKLLSSNRRMHNFIEKFTKINDICKKFAGNRVNEHGNVSRRGVIPTFSDLEVIALSLTAEAFGYDSENSLFKRLAESPEHIPNLISRRQFNVRRKLTACLAEDIRRDIAKSIDGGENVFVIDSKPVKVCQLARAKRCVMGNDNPQSAPSKGFCASQQMYYYGYKLHAICGISGVIHSYDITAANVHDIHYLDDAKWDYHDCLMLGDKGYLSAEVQQDLFETAHIKLEVPYRLNQKNWRNPSWAYRRFRKRIETVFSQLNDQFMMVRNYAKQTGGLFTRTAAKIAAMTVLQYINF
;
A
#
# COMPACT_ATOMS: atom_id res chain seq x y z
N MET A 1 -49.13 2.94 32.96
CA MET A 1 -48.24 3.68 32.06
C MET A 1 -46.78 3.70 32.56
N THR A 2 -46.18 2.61 33.03
CA THR A 2 -44.92 2.74 33.77
C THR A 2 -43.87 1.64 33.48
N ASN A 3 -44.22 0.43 33.12
CA ASN A 3 -43.19 -0.62 32.96
C ASN A 3 -42.61 -0.72 31.55
N GLU A 4 -43.32 -0.49 30.51
CA GLU A 4 -42.80 -0.56 29.12
C GLU A 4 -41.81 0.58 28.80
N ARG A 5 -42.08 1.80 29.26
CA ARG A 5 -41.16 2.93 29.09
C ARG A 5 -39.85 2.78 29.83
N LEU A 6 -39.90 2.17 31.03
CA LEU A 6 -38.71 1.89 31.81
C LEU A 6 -37.84 0.79 31.18
N CYS A 7 -38.47 -0.24 30.62
CA CYS A 7 -37.79 -1.31 29.89
C CYS A 7 -37.09 -0.81 28.59
N ILE A 8 -37.79 0.05 27.84
CA ILE A 8 -37.24 0.67 26.61
C ILE A 8 -36.04 1.57 26.98
N PHE A 9 -36.14 2.36 28.06
CA PHE A 9 -35.06 3.24 28.49
C PHE A 9 -33.82 2.44 28.97
N LEU A 10 -34.01 1.35 29.69
CA LEU A 10 -32.91 0.44 30.10
C LEU A 10 -32.26 -0.28 28.90
N VAL A 11 -33.04 -0.70 27.93
CA VAL A 11 -32.49 -1.31 26.68
C VAL A 11 -31.70 -0.28 25.85
N PHE A 12 -32.19 0.95 25.71
CA PHE A 12 -31.47 2.02 25.06
C PHE A 12 -30.19 2.43 25.79
N SER A 13 -30.25 2.55 27.14
CA SER A 13 -29.06 2.89 27.94
C SER A 13 -28.00 1.79 27.88
N ASN A 14 -28.37 0.51 27.90
CA ASN A 14 -27.45 -0.62 27.73
C ASN A 14 -26.87 -0.67 26.29
N LEU A 15 -27.65 -0.35 25.27
CA LEU A 15 -27.19 -0.28 23.89
C LEU A 15 -26.21 0.88 23.68
N ILE A 16 -26.46 2.03 24.31
CA ILE A 16 -25.56 3.19 24.29
C ILE A 16 -24.27 2.86 25.05
N ALA A 17 -24.36 2.29 26.24
CA ALA A 17 -23.22 1.89 27.06
C ALA A 17 -22.35 0.84 26.34
N SER A 18 -22.95 -0.16 25.70
CA SER A 18 -22.22 -1.17 24.91
C SER A 18 -21.53 -0.57 23.67
N LYS A 19 -22.18 0.39 22.99
CA LYS A 19 -21.57 1.12 21.86
C LYS A 19 -20.41 2.00 22.35
N LEU A 20 -20.54 2.69 23.47
CA LEU A 20 -19.47 3.51 24.06
C LEU A 20 -18.27 2.64 24.47
N LEU A 21 -18.52 1.51 25.14
CA LEU A 21 -17.47 0.56 25.52
C LEU A 21 -16.75 -0.03 24.30
N SER A 22 -17.48 -0.41 23.27
CA SER A 22 -16.90 -0.91 22.02
C SER A 22 -16.10 0.18 21.27
N SER A 23 -16.58 1.42 21.35
CA SER A 23 -15.93 2.59 20.77
C SER A 23 -14.61 2.90 21.48
N ASN A 24 -14.62 2.91 22.82
CA ASN A 24 -13.41 3.16 23.63
C ASN A 24 -12.37 2.05 23.45
N ARG A 25 -12.78 0.79 23.39
CA ARG A 25 -11.88 -0.34 23.12
C ARG A 25 -11.22 -0.23 21.74
N ARG A 26 -11.97 0.19 20.71
CA ARG A 26 -11.41 0.41 19.36
C ARG A 26 -10.41 1.56 19.35
N MET A 27 -10.67 2.64 20.09
CA MET A 27 -9.74 3.77 20.18
C MET A 27 -8.48 3.35 20.94
N HIS A 28 -8.60 2.65 22.06
CA HIS A 28 -7.45 2.12 22.81
C HIS A 28 -6.55 1.26 21.89
N ASN A 29 -7.13 0.31 21.16
CA ASN A 29 -6.38 -0.53 20.20
C ASN A 29 -5.73 0.30 19.09
N PHE A 30 -6.38 1.38 18.62
CA PHE A 30 -5.83 2.29 17.62
C PHE A 30 -4.58 3.00 18.16
N ILE A 31 -4.65 3.54 19.39
CA ILE A 31 -3.53 4.25 20.01
C ILE A 31 -2.36 3.31 20.30
N GLU A 32 -2.62 2.13 20.85
CA GLU A 32 -1.59 1.10 21.06
C GLU A 32 -0.87 0.77 19.74
N LYS A 33 -1.63 0.54 18.67
CA LYS A 33 -1.06 0.26 17.35
C LYS A 33 -0.29 1.47 16.79
N PHE A 34 -0.80 2.69 16.98
CA PHE A 34 -0.12 3.92 16.57
C PHE A 34 1.24 4.05 17.26
N THR A 35 1.30 3.85 18.57
CA THR A 35 2.54 3.88 19.34
C THR A 35 3.53 2.84 18.83
N LYS A 36 3.08 1.59 18.67
CA LYS A 36 3.92 0.50 18.16
C LYS A 36 4.47 0.78 16.76
N ILE A 37 3.62 1.28 15.85
CA ILE A 37 4.05 1.66 14.50
C ILE A 37 5.03 2.84 14.54
N ASN A 38 4.80 3.83 15.40
CA ASN A 38 5.71 4.95 15.56
C ASN A 38 7.10 4.52 16.05
N ASP A 39 7.16 3.60 17.01
CA ASP A 39 8.43 3.06 17.51
C ASP A 39 9.18 2.26 16.42
N ILE A 40 8.45 1.51 15.58
CA ILE A 40 9.03 0.84 14.41
C ILE A 40 9.56 1.88 13.42
N CYS A 41 8.78 2.92 13.11
CA CYS A 41 9.23 3.99 12.23
C CYS A 41 10.51 4.67 12.78
N LYS A 42 10.59 4.94 14.08
CA LYS A 42 11.81 5.47 14.73
C LYS A 42 12.99 4.54 14.56
N LYS A 43 12.80 3.24 14.80
CA LYS A 43 13.85 2.22 14.66
C LYS A 43 14.45 2.20 13.25
N PHE A 44 13.62 2.31 12.21
CA PHE A 44 14.05 2.20 10.81
C PHE A 44 14.32 3.55 10.13
N ALA A 45 13.97 4.68 10.75
CA ALA A 45 14.28 6.00 10.19
C ALA A 45 15.79 6.33 10.22
N GLY A 46 16.52 5.81 11.21
CA GLY A 46 17.96 6.04 11.37
C GLY A 46 18.29 7.54 11.39
N ASN A 47 19.33 7.92 10.66
CA ASN A 47 19.81 9.30 10.56
C ASN A 47 19.05 10.17 9.54
N ARG A 48 17.95 9.67 8.94
CA ARG A 48 17.08 10.44 8.01
C ARG A 48 16.23 11.49 8.72
N VAL A 49 16.16 11.42 10.04
CA VAL A 49 15.42 12.35 10.90
C VAL A 49 16.30 12.84 12.05
N ASN A 50 15.94 14.00 12.61
CA ASN A 50 16.58 14.52 13.81
C ASN A 50 16.08 13.78 15.07
N GLU A 51 16.60 14.12 16.24
CA GLU A 51 16.24 13.57 17.55
C GLU A 51 14.73 13.66 17.89
N HIS A 52 14.03 14.65 17.29
CA HIS A 52 12.59 14.86 17.45
C HIS A 52 11.76 14.09 16.41
N GLY A 53 12.36 13.29 15.53
CA GLY A 53 11.65 12.52 14.51
C GLY A 53 11.20 13.34 13.29
N ASN A 54 11.84 14.47 13.02
CA ASN A 54 11.55 15.33 11.87
C ASN A 54 12.66 15.29 10.82
N VAL A 55 12.27 15.31 9.56
CA VAL A 55 13.20 15.54 8.44
C VAL A 55 13.81 16.94 8.57
N SER A 56 15.10 17.06 8.29
CA SER A 56 15.80 18.36 8.32
C SER A 56 15.12 19.36 7.38
N ARG A 57 14.79 20.53 7.91
CA ARG A 57 14.16 21.62 7.18
C ARG A 57 14.46 22.97 7.81
N ARG A 58 14.35 24.05 7.03
CA ARG A 58 14.43 25.41 7.56
C ARG A 58 13.12 25.75 8.30
N GLY A 59 13.21 26.55 9.36
CA GLY A 59 12.08 27.07 10.12
C GLY A 59 11.79 26.33 11.42
N VAL A 60 10.57 26.47 11.93
CA VAL A 60 10.15 25.91 13.22
C VAL A 60 10.05 24.39 13.12
N ILE A 61 10.63 23.69 14.09
CA ILE A 61 10.53 22.24 14.22
C ILE A 61 9.10 21.89 14.66
N PRO A 62 8.38 21.05 13.89
CA PRO A 62 7.03 20.64 14.26
C PRO A 62 7.00 19.80 15.54
N THR A 63 6.11 20.15 16.46
CA THR A 63 5.90 19.38 17.71
C THR A 63 5.30 17.99 17.43
N PHE A 64 4.30 17.90 16.54
CA PHE A 64 3.84 16.62 15.99
C PHE A 64 4.79 16.22 14.87
N SER A 65 5.66 15.27 15.11
CA SER A 65 6.80 14.93 14.25
C SER A 65 6.40 14.35 12.88
N ASP A 66 7.35 14.27 11.95
CA ASP A 66 7.12 13.62 10.66
C ASP A 66 6.95 12.11 10.80
N LEU A 67 7.63 11.49 11.77
CA LEU A 67 7.43 10.07 12.06
C LEU A 67 6.04 9.80 12.64
N GLU A 68 5.50 10.70 13.48
CA GLU A 68 4.12 10.59 13.95
C GLU A 68 3.10 10.77 12.82
N VAL A 69 3.37 11.66 11.84
CA VAL A 69 2.53 11.78 10.63
C VAL A 69 2.53 10.47 9.84
N ILE A 70 3.70 9.86 9.63
CA ILE A 70 3.82 8.56 8.95
C ILE A 70 3.08 7.49 9.77
N ALA A 71 3.37 7.35 11.05
CA ALA A 71 2.74 6.36 11.92
C ALA A 71 1.21 6.50 11.95
N LEU A 72 0.69 7.72 12.04
CA LEU A 72 -0.75 7.98 11.99
C LEU A 72 -1.35 7.57 10.63
N SER A 73 -0.65 7.87 9.53
CA SER A 73 -1.07 7.46 8.19
C SER A 73 -1.14 5.94 8.07
N LEU A 74 -0.09 5.22 8.49
CA LEU A 74 -0.03 3.76 8.42
C LEU A 74 -1.06 3.09 9.33
N THR A 75 -1.24 3.62 10.54
CA THR A 75 -2.27 3.13 11.47
C THR A 75 -3.67 3.32 10.91
N ALA A 76 -3.95 4.46 10.29
CA ALA A 76 -5.25 4.70 9.66
C ALA A 76 -5.55 3.70 8.54
N GLU A 77 -4.57 3.38 7.69
CA GLU A 77 -4.73 2.37 6.65
C GLU A 77 -4.87 0.95 7.24
N ALA A 78 -4.13 0.63 8.32
CA ALA A 78 -4.23 -0.66 9.02
C ALA A 78 -5.60 -0.89 9.67
N PHE A 79 -6.25 0.18 10.15
CA PHE A 79 -7.61 0.14 10.71
C PHE A 79 -8.71 0.33 9.67
N GLY A 80 -8.36 0.43 8.39
CA GLY A 80 -9.31 0.55 7.30
C GLY A 80 -10.04 1.90 7.26
N TYR A 81 -9.43 3.00 7.72
CA TYR A 81 -10.00 4.33 7.53
C TYR A 81 -9.90 4.74 6.05
N ASP A 82 -11.02 4.76 5.37
CA ASP A 82 -11.08 5.12 3.94
C ASP A 82 -11.05 6.64 3.67
N SER A 83 -11.18 7.45 4.71
CA SER A 83 -11.28 8.91 4.63
C SER A 83 -10.53 9.58 5.79
N GLU A 84 -9.67 10.56 5.46
CA GLU A 84 -9.04 11.43 6.48
C GLU A 84 -10.09 12.16 7.34
N ASN A 85 -11.22 12.51 6.75
CA ASN A 85 -12.31 13.16 7.49
C ASN A 85 -12.90 12.23 8.56
N SER A 86 -13.12 10.97 8.22
CA SER A 86 -13.59 9.94 9.16
C SER A 86 -12.57 9.70 10.29
N LEU A 87 -11.27 9.61 9.94
CA LEU A 87 -10.20 9.49 10.91
C LEU A 87 -10.19 10.66 11.89
N PHE A 88 -10.15 11.91 11.39
CA PHE A 88 -10.05 13.10 12.24
C PHE A 88 -11.31 13.36 13.08
N LYS A 89 -12.50 13.01 12.59
CA LYS A 89 -13.70 13.00 13.41
C LYS A 89 -13.57 12.04 14.60
N ARG A 90 -13.04 10.85 14.34
CA ARG A 90 -12.85 9.86 15.40
C ARG A 90 -11.80 10.28 16.43
N LEU A 91 -10.67 10.85 15.99
CA LEU A 91 -9.63 11.34 16.88
C LEU A 91 -10.10 12.52 17.73
N ALA A 92 -11.00 13.36 17.21
CA ALA A 92 -11.59 14.48 17.96
C ALA A 92 -12.51 14.04 19.13
N GLU A 93 -12.97 12.79 19.15
CA GLU A 93 -13.77 12.22 20.25
C GLU A 93 -12.92 11.93 21.51
N SER A 94 -11.59 11.83 21.36
CA SER A 94 -10.65 11.52 22.47
C SER A 94 -9.32 12.24 22.26
N PRO A 95 -9.30 13.57 22.35
CA PRO A 95 -8.13 14.40 22.01
C PRO A 95 -6.94 14.18 22.94
N GLU A 96 -7.18 13.67 24.15
CA GLU A 96 -6.15 13.38 25.15
C GLU A 96 -5.17 12.27 24.75
N HIS A 97 -5.56 11.40 23.81
CA HIS A 97 -4.75 10.25 23.43
C HIS A 97 -3.61 10.56 22.44
N ILE A 98 -3.74 11.63 21.65
CA ILE A 98 -2.70 12.08 20.73
C ILE A 98 -2.42 13.56 20.99
N PRO A 99 -1.51 13.87 21.90
CA PRO A 99 -1.17 15.26 22.20
C PRO A 99 -0.53 15.92 20.97
N ASN A 100 -0.78 17.23 20.81
CA ASN A 100 -0.26 18.03 19.70
C ASN A 100 -0.71 17.58 18.29
N LEU A 101 -1.82 16.82 18.20
CA LEU A 101 -2.35 16.39 16.91
C LEU A 101 -2.60 17.62 16.00
N ILE A 102 -2.03 17.56 14.82
CA ILE A 102 -2.19 18.60 13.81
C ILE A 102 -3.56 18.58 13.15
N SER A 103 -3.94 19.68 12.50
CA SER A 103 -5.20 19.72 11.73
C SER A 103 -5.19 18.72 10.56
N ARG A 104 -6.37 18.27 10.13
CA ARG A 104 -6.52 17.38 8.96
C ARG A 104 -5.84 17.97 7.71
N ARG A 105 -5.89 19.29 7.52
CA ARG A 105 -5.25 19.95 6.37
C ARG A 105 -3.72 19.83 6.44
N GLN A 106 -3.14 20.09 7.61
CA GLN A 106 -1.70 19.93 7.83
C GLN A 106 -1.27 18.47 7.67
N PHE A 107 -2.05 17.53 8.20
CA PHE A 107 -1.81 16.10 8.02
C PHE A 107 -1.78 15.71 6.54
N ASN A 108 -2.79 16.15 5.74
CA ASN A 108 -2.84 15.84 4.30
C ASN A 108 -1.62 16.37 3.54
N VAL A 109 -1.15 17.59 3.88
CA VAL A 109 0.05 18.17 3.25
C VAL A 109 1.30 17.42 3.69
N ARG A 110 1.47 17.19 5.00
CA ARG A 110 2.69 16.60 5.54
C ARG A 110 2.84 15.13 5.15
N ARG A 111 1.76 14.34 5.11
CA ARG A 111 1.84 12.94 4.67
C ARG A 111 2.32 12.79 3.21
N LYS A 112 2.05 13.78 2.35
CA LYS A 112 2.59 13.80 0.98
C LYS A 112 4.08 14.14 0.98
N LEU A 113 4.49 15.11 1.80
CA LEU A 113 5.89 15.53 1.92
C LEU A 113 6.78 14.43 2.55
N THR A 114 6.21 13.60 3.42
CA THR A 114 6.94 12.51 4.09
C THR A 114 6.82 11.16 3.36
N ALA A 115 6.21 11.13 2.17
CA ALA A 115 5.98 9.88 1.43
C ALA A 115 7.28 9.15 1.08
N CYS A 116 8.32 9.87 0.66
CA CYS A 116 9.64 9.28 0.38
C CYS A 116 10.26 8.65 1.63
N LEU A 117 10.24 9.36 2.78
CA LEU A 117 10.73 8.82 4.04
C LEU A 117 9.95 7.56 4.46
N ALA A 118 8.63 7.56 4.29
CA ALA A 118 7.80 6.41 4.60
C ALA A 118 8.16 5.20 3.70
N GLU A 119 8.49 5.45 2.43
CA GLU A 119 8.93 4.40 1.50
C GLU A 119 10.33 3.87 1.85
N ASP A 120 11.26 4.73 2.22
CA ASP A 120 12.60 4.31 2.67
C ASP A 120 12.51 3.42 3.91
N ILE A 121 11.71 3.83 4.91
CA ILE A 121 11.43 3.04 6.11
C ILE A 121 10.81 1.68 5.73
N ARG A 122 9.83 1.67 4.83
CA ARG A 122 9.18 0.45 4.35
C ARG A 122 10.19 -0.50 3.69
N ARG A 123 11.08 0.02 2.82
CA ARG A 123 12.11 -0.79 2.15
C ARG A 123 13.07 -1.41 3.14
N ASP A 124 13.50 -0.65 4.16
CA ASP A 124 14.38 -1.16 5.20
C ASP A 124 13.70 -2.25 6.05
N ILE A 125 12.41 -2.08 6.36
CA ILE A 125 11.60 -3.10 7.02
C ILE A 125 11.49 -4.37 6.14
N ALA A 126 11.18 -4.22 4.86
CA ALA A 126 11.09 -5.35 3.94
C ALA A 126 12.41 -6.13 3.87
N LYS A 127 13.54 -5.42 3.76
CA LYS A 127 14.87 -6.03 3.82
C LYS A 127 15.15 -6.75 5.14
N SER A 128 14.65 -6.24 6.26
CA SER A 128 14.84 -6.88 7.57
C SER A 128 14.05 -8.18 7.73
N ILE A 129 12.95 -8.34 6.98
CA ILE A 129 12.14 -9.55 6.99
C ILE A 129 12.73 -10.60 6.03
N ASP A 130 13.08 -10.19 4.80
CA ASP A 130 13.43 -11.08 3.68
C ASP A 130 14.83 -10.77 3.10
N GLY A 131 15.79 -10.26 3.87
CA GLY A 131 17.08 -9.79 3.35
C GLY A 131 17.96 -10.82 2.65
N GLY A 132 17.67 -12.11 2.75
CA GLY A 132 18.36 -13.21 2.08
C GLY A 132 17.55 -13.87 0.96
N GLU A 133 16.40 -13.30 0.57
CA GLU A 133 15.54 -13.88 -0.44
C GLU A 133 16.15 -13.73 -1.85
N ASN A 134 16.11 -14.82 -2.62
CA ASN A 134 16.56 -14.85 -4.01
C ASN A 134 15.49 -15.36 -4.98
N VAL A 135 14.26 -15.55 -4.51
CA VAL A 135 13.11 -15.94 -5.32
C VAL A 135 12.00 -14.91 -5.17
N PHE A 136 11.70 -14.21 -6.23
CA PHE A 136 10.70 -13.15 -6.25
C PHE A 136 9.55 -13.47 -7.20
N VAL A 137 8.40 -12.90 -6.93
CA VAL A 137 7.21 -12.99 -7.78
C VAL A 137 6.82 -11.59 -8.23
N ILE A 138 6.67 -11.40 -9.55
CA ILE A 138 6.26 -10.14 -10.16
C ILE A 138 4.85 -10.28 -10.76
N ASP A 139 4.03 -9.27 -10.55
CA ASP A 139 2.70 -9.16 -11.17
C ASP A 139 2.19 -7.73 -11.16
N SER A 140 1.13 -7.48 -11.91
CA SER A 140 0.44 -6.20 -11.94
C SER A 140 -1.04 -6.32 -11.57
N LYS A 141 -1.58 -5.22 -11.04
CA LYS A 141 -2.96 -5.16 -10.58
C LYS A 141 -3.62 -3.86 -11.00
N PRO A 142 -4.89 -3.90 -11.52
CA PRO A 142 -5.66 -2.69 -11.81
C PRO A 142 -5.96 -1.85 -10.56
N VAL A 143 -5.71 -0.55 -10.64
CA VAL A 143 -6.11 0.47 -9.67
C VAL A 143 -7.11 1.40 -10.36
N LYS A 144 -8.39 1.08 -10.22
CA LYS A 144 -9.49 1.82 -10.88
C LYS A 144 -9.67 3.17 -10.19
N VAL A 145 -9.76 4.23 -11.00
CA VAL A 145 -10.01 5.61 -10.53
C VAL A 145 -11.50 5.92 -10.53
N CYS A 146 -12.19 5.53 -11.59
CA CYS A 146 -13.63 5.73 -11.74
C CYS A 146 -14.23 4.66 -12.67
N GLN A 147 -15.56 4.66 -12.76
CA GLN A 147 -16.25 3.85 -13.77
C GLN A 147 -15.86 4.33 -15.17
N LEU A 148 -15.68 3.42 -16.12
CA LEU A 148 -15.24 3.73 -17.48
C LEU A 148 -16.13 4.78 -18.17
N ALA A 149 -17.44 4.75 -17.96
CA ALA A 149 -18.39 5.73 -18.49
C ALA A 149 -18.13 7.17 -17.99
N ARG A 150 -17.42 7.33 -16.86
CA ARG A 150 -17.04 8.61 -16.27
C ARG A 150 -15.64 9.08 -16.63
N ALA A 151 -14.88 8.30 -17.39
CA ALA A 151 -13.49 8.59 -17.73
C ALA A 151 -13.29 10.00 -18.34
N LYS A 152 -14.15 10.41 -19.26
CA LYS A 152 -14.11 11.74 -19.90
C LYS A 152 -14.34 12.91 -18.93
N ARG A 153 -14.91 12.67 -17.74
CA ARG A 153 -15.17 13.69 -16.71
C ARG A 153 -14.19 13.58 -15.54
N CYS A 154 -13.20 12.69 -15.66
CA CYS A 154 -12.20 12.49 -14.61
C CYS A 154 -11.24 13.68 -14.62
N VAL A 155 -11.10 14.33 -13.48
CA VAL A 155 -10.20 15.47 -13.29
C VAL A 155 -8.82 15.05 -12.75
N MET A 156 -8.64 13.76 -12.45
CA MET A 156 -7.35 13.24 -11.98
C MET A 156 -6.33 13.31 -13.11
N GLY A 157 -5.15 13.83 -12.82
CA GLY A 157 -4.11 14.07 -13.81
C GLY A 157 -4.15 15.45 -14.48
N ASN A 158 -5.16 16.29 -14.19
CA ASN A 158 -5.19 17.66 -14.71
C ASN A 158 -4.05 18.53 -14.14
N ASP A 159 -3.57 18.21 -12.94
CA ASP A 159 -2.42 18.83 -12.27
C ASP A 159 -1.08 18.36 -12.84
N ASN A 160 -1.03 17.16 -13.42
CA ASN A 160 0.14 16.61 -14.10
C ASN A 160 -0.30 15.63 -15.21
N PRO A 161 -0.38 16.08 -16.47
CA PRO A 161 -0.81 15.25 -17.60
C PRO A 161 0.06 14.00 -17.83
N GLN A 162 1.35 14.04 -17.49
CA GLN A 162 2.27 12.90 -17.64
C GLN A 162 1.91 11.75 -16.69
N SER A 163 1.31 12.06 -15.55
CA SER A 163 0.83 11.08 -14.59
C SER A 163 -0.70 10.87 -14.65
N ALA A 164 -1.33 11.24 -15.77
CA ALA A 164 -2.77 11.08 -15.94
C ALA A 164 -3.16 9.59 -16.06
N PRO A 165 -4.32 9.19 -15.50
CA PRO A 165 -4.83 7.83 -15.67
C PRO A 165 -5.24 7.58 -17.12
N SER A 166 -5.22 6.31 -17.52
CA SER A 166 -5.59 5.90 -18.88
C SER A 166 -6.58 4.74 -18.88
N LYS A 167 -7.10 4.41 -20.08
CA LYS A 167 -7.88 3.20 -20.31
C LYS A 167 -6.96 2.01 -20.46
N GLY A 168 -7.20 0.96 -19.65
CA GLY A 168 -6.51 -0.33 -19.74
C GLY A 168 -7.48 -1.48 -19.86
N PHE A 169 -6.96 -2.67 -20.18
CA PHE A 169 -7.71 -3.92 -20.21
C PHE A 169 -7.16 -4.88 -19.15
N CYS A 170 -8.03 -5.42 -18.34
CA CYS A 170 -7.69 -6.45 -17.36
C CYS A 170 -8.09 -7.82 -17.90
N ALA A 171 -7.11 -8.63 -18.30
CA ALA A 171 -7.34 -9.93 -18.92
C ALA A 171 -8.01 -10.92 -17.96
N SER A 172 -7.64 -10.93 -16.69
CA SER A 172 -8.20 -11.82 -15.68
C SER A 172 -9.69 -11.55 -15.38
N GLN A 173 -10.12 -10.30 -15.52
CA GLN A 173 -11.51 -9.87 -15.32
C GLN A 173 -12.28 -9.69 -16.63
N GLN A 174 -11.64 -9.88 -17.79
CA GLN A 174 -12.21 -9.70 -19.11
C GLN A 174 -12.90 -8.33 -19.30
N MET A 175 -12.31 -7.24 -18.72
CA MET A 175 -12.96 -5.94 -18.71
C MET A 175 -11.99 -4.78 -18.91
N TYR A 176 -12.49 -3.74 -19.58
CA TYR A 176 -11.80 -2.46 -19.63
C TYR A 176 -12.03 -1.66 -18.33
N TYR A 177 -11.01 -0.91 -17.93
CA TYR A 177 -11.09 0.00 -16.80
C TYR A 177 -10.36 1.31 -17.12
N TYR A 178 -10.60 2.32 -16.29
CA TYR A 178 -9.90 3.61 -16.35
C TYR A 178 -9.18 3.84 -15.04
N GLY A 179 -7.87 4.08 -15.12
CA GLY A 179 -7.03 4.25 -13.92
C GLY A 179 -5.57 3.97 -14.17
N TYR A 180 -4.98 3.27 -13.22
CA TYR A 180 -3.57 2.91 -13.16
C TYR A 180 -3.38 1.40 -13.03
N LYS A 181 -2.13 0.95 -13.17
CA LYS A 181 -1.67 -0.37 -12.73
C LYS A 181 -0.71 -0.21 -11.56
N LEU A 182 -0.88 -1.03 -10.54
CA LEU A 182 0.11 -1.26 -9.52
C LEU A 182 0.93 -2.47 -9.96
N HIS A 183 2.20 -2.28 -10.27
CA HIS A 183 3.19 -3.33 -10.44
C HIS A 183 3.82 -3.61 -9.08
N ALA A 184 4.08 -4.86 -8.74
CA ALA A 184 4.74 -5.21 -7.50
C ALA A 184 5.64 -6.42 -7.67
N ILE A 185 6.76 -6.41 -6.94
CA ILE A 185 7.64 -7.56 -6.75
C ILE A 185 7.59 -7.91 -5.27
N CYS A 186 7.26 -9.15 -4.95
CA CYS A 186 7.27 -9.65 -3.59
C CYS A 186 8.14 -10.89 -3.45
N GLY A 187 8.72 -11.08 -2.27
CA GLY A 187 9.38 -12.34 -1.89
C GLY A 187 8.41 -13.48 -1.69
N ILE A 188 8.90 -14.68 -1.49
CA ILE A 188 8.09 -15.86 -1.21
C ILE A 188 7.36 -15.81 0.14
N SER A 189 7.83 -14.99 1.07
CA SER A 189 7.13 -14.64 2.31
C SER A 189 5.84 -13.84 2.08
N GLY A 190 5.77 -13.11 0.94
CA GLY A 190 4.70 -12.20 0.59
C GLY A 190 4.95 -10.76 1.02
N VAL A 191 6.18 -10.42 1.37
CA VAL A 191 6.60 -9.04 1.60
C VAL A 191 6.85 -8.36 0.27
N ILE A 192 6.26 -7.17 0.05
CA ILE A 192 6.52 -6.36 -1.14
C ILE A 192 7.87 -5.67 -0.99
N HIS A 193 8.82 -5.99 -1.86
CA HIS A 193 10.14 -5.37 -1.91
C HIS A 193 10.12 -4.07 -2.71
N SER A 194 9.58 -4.11 -3.92
CA SER A 194 9.41 -2.94 -4.77
C SER A 194 8.05 -2.90 -5.43
N TYR A 195 7.61 -1.72 -5.81
CA TYR A 195 6.38 -1.50 -6.56
C TYR A 195 6.48 -0.20 -7.37
N ASP A 196 5.68 -0.11 -8.42
CA ASP A 196 5.46 1.11 -9.19
C ASP A 196 4.00 1.25 -9.60
N ILE A 197 3.59 2.49 -9.93
CA ILE A 197 2.23 2.82 -10.35
C ILE A 197 2.28 3.53 -11.69
N THR A 198 1.90 2.81 -12.73
CA THR A 198 1.88 3.33 -14.11
C THR A 198 0.46 3.63 -14.59
N ALA A 199 0.31 4.40 -15.65
CA ALA A 199 -0.97 4.53 -16.35
C ALA A 199 -1.44 3.16 -16.87
N ALA A 200 -2.75 2.91 -16.90
CA ALA A 200 -3.31 1.58 -17.17
C ALA A 200 -2.98 1.00 -18.57
N ASN A 201 -2.60 1.85 -19.53
CA ASN A 201 -2.20 1.44 -20.88
C ASN A 201 -0.72 1.04 -21.00
N VAL A 202 0.11 1.30 -20.01
CA VAL A 202 1.52 0.90 -20.01
C VAL A 202 1.61 -0.62 -19.95
N HIS A 203 2.45 -1.23 -20.79
CA HIS A 203 2.61 -2.68 -20.78
C HIS A 203 3.44 -3.14 -19.58
N ASP A 204 3.07 -4.28 -18.98
CA ASP A 204 3.67 -4.80 -17.73
C ASP A 204 5.19 -5.04 -17.87
N ILE A 205 5.65 -5.35 -19.06
CA ILE A 205 7.06 -5.65 -19.36
C ILE A 205 8.01 -4.48 -19.04
N HIS A 206 7.53 -3.23 -19.18
CA HIS A 206 8.37 -2.05 -18.90
C HIS A 206 8.79 -1.93 -17.44
N TYR A 207 8.06 -2.54 -16.52
CA TYR A 207 8.49 -2.57 -15.11
C TYR A 207 9.72 -3.45 -14.88
N LEU A 208 10.02 -4.37 -15.78
CA LEU A 208 11.24 -5.19 -15.73
C LEU A 208 12.52 -4.37 -16.02
N ASP A 209 12.40 -3.30 -16.80
CA ASP A 209 13.53 -2.39 -17.08
C ASP A 209 14.00 -1.69 -15.80
N ASP A 210 13.08 -1.40 -14.86
CA ASP A 210 13.39 -0.83 -13.56
C ASP A 210 13.89 -1.89 -12.59
N ALA A 211 13.35 -3.10 -12.64
CA ALA A 211 13.68 -4.20 -11.74
C ALA A 211 15.17 -4.59 -11.80
N LYS A 212 15.82 -4.52 -12.97
CA LYS A 212 17.24 -4.88 -13.12
C LYS A 212 18.22 -4.01 -12.33
N TRP A 213 17.79 -2.83 -11.86
CA TRP A 213 18.61 -1.96 -11.04
C TRP A 213 18.55 -2.29 -9.55
N ASP A 214 17.46 -2.90 -9.11
CA ASP A 214 17.20 -3.22 -7.71
C ASP A 214 17.48 -4.70 -7.36
N TYR A 215 17.51 -5.61 -8.37
CA TYR A 215 17.62 -7.05 -8.18
C TYR A 215 18.77 -7.64 -8.97
N HIS A 216 19.52 -8.57 -8.34
CA HIS A 216 20.62 -9.29 -8.94
C HIS A 216 20.64 -10.75 -8.47
N ASP A 217 21.20 -11.65 -9.27
CA ASP A 217 21.44 -13.06 -8.92
C ASP A 217 20.21 -13.77 -8.36
N CYS A 218 19.04 -13.57 -8.97
CA CYS A 218 17.77 -14.08 -8.44
C CYS A 218 16.90 -14.77 -9.49
N LEU A 219 15.92 -15.53 -8.99
CA LEU A 219 14.84 -16.12 -9.78
C LEU A 219 13.61 -15.22 -9.66
N MET A 220 13.11 -14.72 -10.77
CA MET A 220 11.88 -13.93 -10.82
C MET A 220 10.77 -14.71 -11.55
N LEU A 221 9.61 -14.82 -10.93
CA LEU A 221 8.46 -15.59 -11.44
C LEU A 221 7.37 -14.61 -11.91
N GLY A 222 7.14 -14.56 -13.21
CA GLY A 222 6.16 -13.64 -13.83
C GLY A 222 4.99 -14.35 -14.50
N ASP A 223 3.96 -13.59 -14.89
CA ASP A 223 2.86 -14.08 -15.74
C ASP A 223 3.26 -14.04 -17.22
N LYS A 224 2.41 -14.62 -18.09
CA LYS A 224 2.55 -14.60 -19.57
C LYS A 224 2.66 -13.19 -20.16
N GLY A 225 2.20 -12.16 -19.46
CA GLY A 225 2.34 -10.77 -19.81
C GLY A 225 3.79 -10.28 -19.85
N TYR A 226 4.68 -10.97 -19.14
CA TYR A 226 6.12 -10.66 -19.07
C TYR A 226 6.95 -11.48 -20.09
N LEU A 227 6.32 -12.22 -21.00
CA LEU A 227 7.01 -13.08 -21.97
C LEU A 227 7.64 -12.23 -23.08
N SER A 228 8.95 -12.09 -23.07
CA SER A 228 9.79 -11.54 -24.14
C SER A 228 11.17 -12.18 -24.06
N ALA A 229 11.61 -12.78 -25.15
CA ALA A 229 12.93 -13.40 -25.21
C ALA A 229 14.07 -12.36 -25.06
N GLU A 230 13.90 -11.19 -25.67
CA GLU A 230 14.84 -10.08 -25.61
C GLU A 230 15.02 -9.56 -24.17
N VAL A 231 13.92 -9.29 -23.48
CA VAL A 231 13.94 -8.80 -22.08
C VAL A 231 14.48 -9.88 -21.15
N GLN A 232 14.13 -11.15 -21.35
CA GLN A 232 14.66 -12.25 -20.53
C GLN A 232 16.18 -12.38 -20.70
N GLN A 233 16.69 -12.19 -21.92
CA GLN A 233 18.12 -12.22 -22.19
C GLN A 233 18.82 -11.00 -21.56
N ASP A 234 18.31 -9.78 -21.74
CA ASP A 234 18.85 -8.56 -21.13
C ASP A 234 18.92 -8.67 -19.61
N LEU A 235 17.85 -9.10 -18.93
CA LEU A 235 17.82 -9.32 -17.48
C LEU A 235 18.87 -10.31 -17.02
N PHE A 236 19.09 -11.38 -17.79
CA PHE A 236 20.08 -12.40 -17.45
C PHE A 236 21.51 -11.89 -17.66
N GLU A 237 21.77 -11.22 -18.78
CA GLU A 237 23.12 -10.72 -19.11
C GLU A 237 23.54 -9.54 -18.24
N THR A 238 22.60 -8.65 -17.87
CA THR A 238 22.93 -7.42 -17.12
C THR A 238 22.87 -7.58 -15.61
N ALA A 239 21.98 -8.42 -15.09
CA ALA A 239 21.72 -8.53 -13.66
C ALA A 239 21.65 -9.97 -13.14
N HIS A 240 21.94 -10.98 -13.95
CA HIS A 240 21.79 -12.40 -13.63
C HIS A 240 20.40 -12.78 -13.09
N ILE A 241 19.38 -12.05 -13.54
CA ILE A 241 17.98 -12.34 -13.18
C ILE A 241 17.44 -13.41 -14.12
N LYS A 242 17.11 -14.56 -13.58
CA LYS A 242 16.40 -15.61 -14.32
C LYS A 242 14.89 -15.36 -14.25
N LEU A 243 14.32 -14.76 -15.28
CA LEU A 243 12.87 -14.56 -15.38
C LEU A 243 12.20 -15.84 -15.90
N GLU A 244 11.38 -16.48 -15.06
CA GLU A 244 10.57 -17.63 -15.45
C GLU A 244 9.11 -17.20 -15.65
N VAL A 245 8.60 -17.44 -16.86
CA VAL A 245 7.21 -17.20 -17.26
C VAL A 245 6.64 -18.45 -17.91
N PRO A 246 5.33 -18.71 -17.80
CA PRO A 246 4.75 -19.90 -18.42
C PRO A 246 4.70 -19.76 -19.92
N TYR A 247 5.11 -20.82 -20.62
CA TYR A 247 5.02 -20.88 -22.08
C TYR A 247 3.56 -20.86 -22.54
N ARG A 248 3.31 -20.28 -23.72
CA ARG A 248 2.03 -20.45 -24.40
C ARG A 248 1.96 -21.85 -25.00
N LEU A 249 0.79 -22.48 -25.00
CA LEU A 249 0.60 -23.85 -25.49
C LEU A 249 1.02 -24.05 -26.98
N ASN A 250 0.98 -22.98 -27.75
CA ASN A 250 1.37 -22.98 -29.17
C ASN A 250 2.86 -22.72 -29.42
N GLN A 251 3.69 -22.56 -28.39
CA GLN A 251 5.14 -22.38 -28.56
C GLN A 251 5.85 -23.71 -28.83
N LYS A 252 6.78 -23.70 -29.82
CA LYS A 252 7.55 -24.89 -30.20
C LYS A 252 8.36 -25.49 -29.04
N ASN A 253 8.84 -24.64 -28.12
CA ASN A 253 9.65 -25.04 -26.97
C ASN A 253 8.83 -25.15 -25.67
N TRP A 254 7.54 -25.49 -25.77
CA TRP A 254 6.70 -25.63 -24.61
C TRP A 254 7.26 -26.65 -23.63
N ARG A 255 7.29 -26.28 -22.35
CA ARG A 255 7.65 -27.14 -21.22
C ARG A 255 6.83 -26.79 -19.98
N ASN A 256 6.70 -27.75 -19.08
CA ASN A 256 6.02 -27.51 -17.81
C ASN A 256 6.78 -26.45 -16.98
N PRO A 257 6.05 -25.58 -16.28
CA PRO A 257 6.65 -24.67 -15.32
C PRO A 257 7.44 -25.40 -14.23
N SER A 258 8.50 -24.78 -13.73
CA SER A 258 9.33 -25.32 -12.67
C SER A 258 8.52 -25.58 -11.38
N TRP A 259 9.12 -26.34 -10.45
CA TRP A 259 8.52 -26.55 -9.13
C TRP A 259 8.36 -25.22 -8.39
N ALA A 260 9.37 -24.31 -8.42
CA ALA A 260 9.34 -23.00 -7.81
C ALA A 260 8.17 -22.16 -8.35
N TYR A 261 8.00 -22.14 -9.69
CA TYR A 261 6.87 -21.44 -10.32
C TYR A 261 5.52 -21.95 -9.78
N ARG A 262 5.29 -23.25 -9.79
CA ARG A 262 4.01 -23.85 -9.35
C ARG A 262 3.73 -23.59 -7.88
N ARG A 263 4.76 -23.52 -7.04
CA ARG A 263 4.64 -23.31 -5.59
C ARG A 263 4.43 -21.85 -5.23
N PHE A 264 5.20 -20.95 -5.81
CA PHE A 264 5.30 -19.57 -5.31
C PHE A 264 4.55 -18.52 -6.13
N ARG A 265 4.25 -18.79 -7.42
CA ARG A 265 3.61 -17.80 -8.29
C ARG A 265 2.30 -17.20 -7.71
N LYS A 266 1.52 -18.01 -7.00
CA LYS A 266 0.26 -17.56 -6.39
C LYS A 266 0.45 -16.63 -5.18
N ARG A 267 1.68 -16.48 -4.69
CA ARG A 267 1.93 -15.65 -3.50
C ARG A 267 1.52 -14.20 -3.70
N ILE A 268 1.84 -13.63 -4.85
CA ILE A 268 1.50 -12.24 -5.16
C ILE A 268 -0.02 -12.03 -5.30
N GLU A 269 -0.76 -13.04 -5.76
CA GLU A 269 -2.23 -13.00 -5.81
C GLU A 269 -2.80 -12.89 -4.39
N THR A 270 -2.25 -13.62 -3.43
CA THR A 270 -2.60 -13.51 -2.00
C THR A 270 -2.29 -12.12 -1.45
N VAL A 271 -1.11 -11.57 -1.77
CA VAL A 271 -0.71 -10.20 -1.40
C VAL A 271 -1.70 -9.16 -1.96
N PHE A 272 -2.09 -9.29 -3.22
CA PHE A 272 -3.06 -8.40 -3.83
C PHE A 272 -4.47 -8.54 -3.25
N SER A 273 -4.88 -9.74 -2.84
CA SER A 273 -6.14 -9.94 -2.10
C SER A 273 -6.09 -9.28 -0.73
N GLN A 274 -5.00 -9.44 0.01
CA GLN A 274 -4.82 -8.76 1.30
C GLN A 274 -4.88 -7.23 1.17
N LEU A 275 -4.22 -6.66 0.15
CA LEU A 275 -4.31 -5.22 -0.13
C LEU A 275 -5.74 -4.77 -0.42
N ASN A 276 -6.56 -5.60 -1.08
CA ASN A 276 -7.95 -5.28 -1.32
C ASN A 276 -8.83 -5.37 -0.08
N ASP A 277 -8.72 -6.48 0.63
CA ASP A 277 -9.68 -6.87 1.67
C ASP A 277 -9.36 -6.19 3.00
N GLN A 278 -8.07 -6.16 3.38
CA GLN A 278 -7.64 -5.59 4.66
C GLN A 278 -7.35 -4.09 4.55
N PHE A 279 -6.72 -3.65 3.45
CA PHE A 279 -6.31 -2.26 3.27
C PHE A 279 -7.22 -1.47 2.32
N MET A 280 -8.33 -2.07 1.87
CA MET A 280 -9.32 -1.42 1.01
C MET A 280 -8.68 -0.71 -0.19
N MET A 281 -7.76 -1.36 -0.91
CA MET A 281 -7.06 -0.77 -2.06
C MET A 281 -8.03 -0.27 -3.14
N VAL A 282 -9.16 -0.95 -3.31
CA VAL A 282 -10.21 -0.60 -4.28
C VAL A 282 -10.94 0.70 -3.90
N ARG A 283 -10.93 1.08 -2.62
CA ARG A 283 -11.62 2.29 -2.11
C ARG A 283 -10.63 3.44 -2.00
N ASN A 284 -10.37 4.11 -3.09
CA ASN A 284 -9.57 5.32 -3.11
C ASN A 284 -10.40 6.50 -3.58
N TYR A 285 -10.63 7.47 -2.69
CA TYR A 285 -11.42 8.68 -2.96
C TYR A 285 -10.55 9.89 -3.27
N ALA A 286 -9.27 9.71 -3.58
CA ALA A 286 -8.37 10.79 -3.96
C ALA A 286 -8.87 11.49 -5.22
N LYS A 287 -8.79 12.82 -5.24
CA LYS A 287 -9.16 13.66 -6.37
C LYS A 287 -7.98 13.99 -7.27
N GLN A 288 -6.76 13.84 -6.75
CA GLN A 288 -5.50 14.17 -7.41
C GLN A 288 -4.59 12.95 -7.45
N THR A 289 -3.74 12.86 -8.46
CA THR A 289 -2.77 11.77 -8.66
C THR A 289 -1.84 11.60 -7.46
N GLY A 290 -1.24 12.68 -6.96
CA GLY A 290 -0.37 12.63 -5.79
C GLY A 290 -1.06 12.10 -4.53
N GLY A 291 -2.35 12.41 -4.34
CA GLY A 291 -3.13 11.88 -3.22
C GLY A 291 -3.41 10.38 -3.36
N LEU A 292 -3.65 9.89 -4.58
CA LEU A 292 -3.82 8.47 -4.88
C LEU A 292 -2.54 7.69 -4.62
N PHE A 293 -1.42 8.17 -5.15
CA PHE A 293 -0.12 7.51 -5.02
C PHE A 293 0.33 7.46 -3.55
N THR A 294 0.28 8.59 -2.84
CA THR A 294 0.60 8.64 -1.39
C THR A 294 -0.24 7.65 -0.59
N ARG A 295 -1.51 7.52 -0.93
CA ARG A 295 -2.40 6.61 -0.22
C ARG A 295 -2.15 5.15 -0.55
N THR A 296 -1.84 4.84 -1.81
CA THR A 296 -1.44 3.49 -2.24
C THR A 296 -0.14 3.08 -1.55
N ALA A 297 0.87 3.96 -1.54
CA ALA A 297 2.13 3.75 -0.83
C ALA A 297 1.90 3.49 0.67
N ALA A 298 1.05 4.28 1.32
CA ALA A 298 0.73 4.10 2.74
C ALA A 298 0.06 2.75 3.05
N LYS A 299 -0.78 2.22 2.14
CA LYS A 299 -1.40 0.90 2.30
C LYS A 299 -0.36 -0.22 2.22
N ILE A 300 0.55 -0.12 1.26
CA ILE A 300 1.65 -1.09 1.10
C ILE A 300 2.58 -1.01 2.31
N ALA A 301 2.95 0.20 2.76
CA ALA A 301 3.79 0.38 3.93
C ALA A 301 3.12 -0.14 5.22
N ALA A 302 1.82 0.11 5.40
CA ALA A 302 1.07 -0.43 6.53
C ALA A 302 1.05 -1.96 6.53
N MET A 303 0.87 -2.59 5.37
CA MET A 303 0.95 -4.04 5.24
C MET A 303 2.33 -4.56 5.62
N THR A 304 3.42 -3.96 5.12
CA THR A 304 4.79 -4.35 5.43
C THR A 304 5.09 -4.21 6.94
N VAL A 305 4.67 -3.11 7.56
CA VAL A 305 4.84 -2.90 9.02
C VAL A 305 4.05 -3.93 9.82
N LEU A 306 2.82 -4.27 9.41
CA LEU A 306 2.04 -5.32 10.09
C LEU A 306 2.65 -6.70 9.92
N GLN A 307 3.24 -7.00 8.76
CA GLN A 307 4.03 -8.22 8.56
C GLN A 307 5.19 -8.25 9.55
N TYR A 308 5.98 -7.19 9.65
CA TYR A 308 7.08 -7.08 10.62
C TYR A 308 6.66 -7.26 12.08
N ILE A 309 5.47 -6.79 12.46
CA ILE A 309 4.93 -6.96 13.82
C ILE A 309 4.58 -8.42 14.13
N ASN A 310 4.20 -9.19 13.10
CA ASN A 310 3.69 -10.55 13.24
C ASN A 310 4.74 -11.63 12.92
N PHE A 311 5.93 -11.23 12.44
CA PHE A 311 7.12 -12.08 12.31
C PHE A 311 7.84 -12.21 13.64
#